data_09e7363699e6e82e76b8833cbf5d2c37
#
_entry.id   09e7363699e6e82e76b8833cbf5d2c37
#
_cell.length_a   1.000
_cell.length_b   1.000
_cell.length_c   1.000
_cell.angle_alpha   90.00
_cell.angle_beta   90.00
_cell.angle_gamma   90.00
#
_symmetry.space_group_name_H-M   'P 1'
#
loop_
_entity.id
_entity.type
_entity.pdbx_description
1 polymer ?
#
loop_
_entity_poly.entity_id
_entity_poly.type
_entity_poly.pdbx_seq_one_letter_code
_entity_poly.pdbx_strand_id
1 'polypeptide(L)'
;KNKTQTIKENSLIEFNLEDNNPCEIYTVYKSYKAFSNEKDLINFTYPNIDYIIFLDSDDYWELNCIEECIPRMEGVDVLWFDFKFLYEAKRKNNKSQMFYFGYNEEKIITSVEWLERAKERGLFYFWFAWQGMINFTFLKNIKLKFIKGVFAEDCHFGVLLFALSKNIYVFPKQFYTYRIRELSLMNFTHKKWVIHPNSYLKKIDVFKNSNMTRSYHETTSWMQIALEFIKFTNSKHRLSNEVKQHFLPVVCNKALILKNFDQDPLCLKKYTKDLKIYIQNQPLGAVDRVKQYFRFRVIKQISKDK
;
A
#
# COMPACT_ATOMS: atom_id res chain seq x y z
N LYS A 1 -24.70 -22.16 9.33
CA LYS A 1 -23.64 -23.12 8.93
C LYS A 1 -23.49 -23.02 7.42
N ASN A 2 -22.62 -22.14 6.92
CA ASN A 2 -22.36 -21.98 5.49
C ASN A 2 -21.62 -23.21 4.99
N LYS A 3 -22.23 -23.98 4.11
CA LYS A 3 -21.57 -25.04 3.38
C LYS A 3 -20.61 -24.40 2.40
N THR A 4 -19.32 -24.48 2.66
CA THR A 4 -18.28 -24.10 1.71
C THR A 4 -18.26 -25.15 0.60
N GLN A 5 -18.82 -24.84 -0.56
CA GLN A 5 -18.60 -25.66 -1.75
C GLN A 5 -17.19 -25.42 -2.27
N THR A 6 -16.45 -26.48 -2.47
CA THR A 6 -15.14 -26.42 -3.11
C THR A 6 -15.35 -26.30 -4.62
N ILE A 7 -15.10 -25.11 -5.17
CA ILE A 7 -15.21 -24.85 -6.61
C ILE A 7 -13.82 -25.05 -7.21
N LYS A 8 -13.70 -25.88 -8.24
CA LYS A 8 -12.43 -26.22 -8.87
C LYS A 8 -11.91 -25.13 -9.83
N GLU A 9 -12.76 -24.19 -10.22
CA GLU A 9 -12.45 -23.13 -11.17
C GLU A 9 -12.93 -21.77 -10.64
N ASN A 10 -12.37 -20.67 -11.16
CA ASN A 10 -12.85 -19.33 -10.88
C ASN A 10 -14.25 -19.18 -11.45
N SER A 11 -15.26 -19.09 -10.63
CA SER A 11 -16.65 -18.99 -11.05
C SER A 11 -17.37 -17.88 -10.30
N LEU A 12 -18.34 -17.30 -10.99
CA LEU A 12 -19.31 -16.40 -10.41
C LEU A 12 -20.24 -17.21 -9.51
N ILE A 13 -20.41 -16.80 -8.27
CA ILE A 13 -21.38 -17.38 -7.36
C ILE A 13 -22.38 -16.27 -7.03
N GLU A 14 -23.60 -16.44 -7.46
CA GLU A 14 -24.72 -15.64 -7.00
C GLU A 14 -25.21 -16.20 -5.67
N PHE A 15 -25.18 -15.39 -4.63
CA PHE A 15 -25.83 -15.70 -3.36
C PHE A 15 -27.12 -14.90 -3.29
N ASN A 16 -28.27 -15.60 -3.37
CA ASN A 16 -29.50 -15.06 -2.88
C ASN A 16 -29.51 -15.25 -1.35
N LEU A 17 -29.33 -14.17 -0.62
CA LEU A 17 -29.59 -14.18 0.82
C LEU A 17 -31.10 -14.21 1.03
N GLU A 18 -31.58 -15.24 1.72
CA GLU A 18 -33.02 -15.53 1.91
C GLU A 18 -33.76 -14.53 2.83
N ASP A 19 -33.13 -13.46 3.28
CA ASP A 19 -33.76 -12.46 4.12
C ASP A 19 -34.05 -11.19 3.33
N ASN A 20 -35.25 -11.02 2.94
CA ASN A 20 -36.05 -9.90 2.41
C ASN A 20 -35.48 -8.46 2.47
N ASN A 21 -34.21 -8.26 2.29
CA ASN A 21 -33.61 -6.93 2.13
C ASN A 21 -33.42 -6.64 0.63
N PRO A 22 -34.19 -5.73 0.01
CA PRO A 22 -34.12 -5.46 -1.43
C PRO A 22 -32.79 -4.81 -1.88
N CYS A 23 -31.89 -4.50 -0.95
CA CYS A 23 -30.56 -3.96 -1.25
C CYS A 23 -29.45 -5.03 -1.32
N GLU A 24 -29.77 -6.33 -1.18
CA GLU A 24 -28.80 -7.39 -0.98
C GLU A 24 -28.63 -8.35 -2.16
N ILE A 25 -28.48 -7.83 -3.36
CA ILE A 25 -27.95 -8.65 -4.45
C ILE A 25 -26.42 -8.50 -4.44
N TYR A 26 -25.73 -9.33 -3.67
CA TYR A 26 -24.28 -9.42 -3.75
C TYR A 26 -23.86 -10.52 -4.71
N THR A 27 -23.21 -10.15 -5.78
CA THR A 27 -22.49 -11.10 -6.61
C THR A 27 -21.11 -11.29 -6.00
N VAL A 28 -20.86 -12.44 -5.38
CA VAL A 28 -19.57 -12.77 -4.79
C VAL A 28 -18.75 -13.59 -5.78
N TYR A 29 -17.64 -13.02 -6.23
CA TYR A 29 -16.64 -13.75 -7.00
C TYR A 29 -15.68 -14.44 -6.04
N LYS A 30 -15.66 -15.78 -6.07
CA LYS A 30 -14.73 -16.55 -5.28
C LYS A 30 -13.65 -17.12 -6.18
N SER A 31 -12.43 -16.64 -6.02
CA SER A 31 -11.27 -17.22 -6.68
C SER A 31 -10.52 -18.12 -5.70
N TYR A 32 -10.40 -19.40 -6.00
CA TYR A 32 -9.57 -20.34 -5.24
C TYR A 32 -8.14 -20.43 -5.75
N LYS A 33 -7.90 -19.92 -6.94
CA LYS A 33 -6.61 -19.95 -7.57
C LYS A 33 -6.22 -18.51 -7.89
N ALA A 34 -5.27 -17.99 -7.14
CA ALA A 34 -4.61 -16.76 -7.56
C ALA A 34 -3.95 -17.02 -8.92
N PHE A 35 -4.16 -16.13 -9.87
CA PHE A 35 -3.48 -16.23 -11.15
C PHE A 35 -1.97 -16.22 -10.92
N SER A 36 -1.27 -17.24 -11.35
CA SER A 36 0.15 -17.41 -11.08
C SER A 36 1.03 -16.53 -11.99
N ASN A 37 0.47 -16.08 -13.10
CA ASN A 37 1.16 -15.21 -14.04
C ASN A 37 0.19 -14.28 -14.79
N GLU A 38 0.70 -13.22 -15.43
CA GLU A 38 -0.13 -12.26 -16.17
C GLU A 38 -0.79 -12.85 -17.42
N LYS A 39 -0.26 -13.94 -17.97
CA LYS A 39 -0.84 -14.61 -19.15
C LYS A 39 -2.20 -15.22 -18.83
N ASP A 40 -2.37 -15.66 -17.58
CA ASP A 40 -3.65 -16.23 -17.12
C ASP A 40 -4.76 -15.16 -17.04
N LEU A 41 -4.39 -13.88 -17.04
CA LEU A 41 -5.32 -12.73 -17.03
C LEU A 41 -5.75 -12.28 -18.44
N ILE A 42 -5.05 -12.70 -19.50
CA ILE A 42 -5.32 -12.22 -20.88
C ILE A 42 -6.74 -12.60 -21.32
N ASN A 43 -7.22 -13.77 -20.90
CA ASN A 43 -8.55 -14.28 -21.24
C ASN A 43 -9.58 -14.05 -20.12
N PHE A 44 -9.21 -13.32 -19.05
CA PHE A 44 -10.11 -13.06 -17.95
C PHE A 44 -11.04 -11.90 -18.28
N THR A 45 -12.33 -12.17 -18.37
CA THR A 45 -13.34 -11.13 -18.49
C THR A 45 -13.60 -10.55 -17.11
N TYR A 46 -13.26 -9.29 -16.93
CA TYR A 46 -13.58 -8.58 -15.70
C TYR A 46 -15.09 -8.51 -15.52
N PRO A 47 -15.59 -8.72 -14.29
CA PRO A 47 -17.00 -8.49 -14.01
C PRO A 47 -17.37 -7.03 -14.28
N ASN A 48 -18.63 -6.80 -14.62
CA ASN A 48 -19.15 -5.46 -14.75
C ASN A 48 -19.41 -4.89 -13.37
N ILE A 49 -18.42 -4.21 -12.80
CA ILE A 49 -18.49 -3.57 -11.48
C ILE A 49 -18.15 -2.09 -11.64
N ASP A 50 -18.80 -1.25 -10.84
CA ASP A 50 -18.60 0.19 -10.88
C ASP A 50 -17.44 0.61 -9.99
N TYR A 51 -17.32 -0.01 -8.81
CA TYR A 51 -16.36 0.39 -7.79
C TYR A 51 -15.65 -0.80 -7.19
N ILE A 52 -14.45 -0.55 -6.66
CA ILE A 52 -13.67 -1.51 -5.88
C ILE A 52 -13.28 -0.87 -4.55
N ILE A 53 -13.33 -1.68 -3.50
CA ILE A 53 -12.91 -1.32 -2.14
C ILE A 53 -12.14 -2.51 -1.56
N PHE A 54 -11.07 -2.25 -0.83
CA PHE A 54 -10.23 -3.29 -0.24
C PHE A 54 -10.51 -3.42 1.25
N LEU A 55 -10.48 -4.66 1.74
CA LEU A 55 -10.59 -4.97 3.16
C LEU A 55 -9.51 -5.97 3.55
N ASP A 56 -8.68 -5.62 4.52
CA ASP A 56 -7.74 -6.57 5.09
C ASP A 56 -8.47 -7.59 5.97
N SER A 57 -8.01 -8.84 5.95
CA SER A 57 -8.73 -9.98 6.54
C SER A 57 -8.88 -9.92 8.06
N ASP A 58 -8.18 -9.04 8.73
CA ASP A 58 -8.18 -8.84 10.19
C ASP A 58 -8.80 -7.51 10.62
N ASP A 59 -9.28 -6.72 9.66
CA ASP A 59 -9.92 -5.43 9.86
C ASP A 59 -11.42 -5.50 9.57
N TYR A 60 -12.16 -4.41 9.74
CA TYR A 60 -13.57 -4.35 9.40
C TYR A 60 -14.04 -2.93 9.05
N TRP A 61 -15.10 -2.86 8.26
CA TRP A 61 -15.84 -1.62 7.99
C TRP A 61 -16.93 -1.37 8.99
N GLU A 62 -17.34 -0.12 9.14
CA GLU A 62 -18.63 0.22 9.72
C GLU A 62 -19.75 -0.28 8.79
N LEU A 63 -20.90 -0.70 9.35
CA LEU A 63 -21.98 -1.33 8.61
C LEU A 63 -22.50 -0.50 7.43
N ASN A 64 -22.54 0.82 7.60
CA ASN A 64 -23.01 1.76 6.57
C ASN A 64 -21.92 2.28 5.64
N CYS A 65 -20.71 1.71 5.65
CA CYS A 65 -19.58 2.19 4.87
C CYS A 65 -19.89 2.27 3.36
N ILE A 66 -20.38 1.18 2.80
CA ILE A 66 -20.67 1.09 1.36
C ILE A 66 -21.85 2.00 0.99
N GLU A 67 -22.93 1.97 1.77
CA GLU A 67 -24.10 2.80 1.56
C GLU A 67 -23.79 4.30 1.53
N GLU A 68 -22.93 4.74 2.42
CA GLU A 68 -22.52 6.14 2.50
C GLU A 68 -21.52 6.54 1.38
N CYS A 69 -20.67 5.59 0.94
CA CYS A 69 -19.66 5.89 -0.08
C CYS A 69 -20.24 5.97 -1.49
N ILE A 70 -21.16 5.06 -1.87
CA ILE A 70 -21.68 4.95 -3.24
C ILE A 70 -22.24 6.28 -3.77
N PRO A 71 -23.11 7.02 -3.06
CA PRO A 71 -23.66 8.29 -3.59
C PRO A 71 -22.60 9.37 -3.84
N ARG A 72 -21.45 9.26 -3.16
CA ARG A 72 -20.34 10.22 -3.25
C ARG A 72 -19.33 9.89 -4.35
N MET A 73 -19.52 8.75 -5.02
CA MET A 73 -18.67 8.31 -6.14
C MET A 73 -19.05 8.91 -7.49
N GLU A 74 -20.16 9.64 -7.58
CA GLU A 74 -20.56 10.26 -8.84
C GLU A 74 -19.55 11.31 -9.30
N GLY A 75 -18.98 11.12 -10.48
CA GLY A 75 -18.00 12.04 -11.09
C GLY A 75 -16.62 12.07 -10.42
N VAL A 76 -16.31 11.13 -9.51
CA VAL A 76 -15.01 11.02 -8.87
C VAL A 76 -14.30 9.72 -9.21
N ASP A 77 -12.96 9.77 -9.21
CA ASP A 77 -12.11 8.62 -9.49
C ASP A 77 -11.85 7.83 -8.22
N VAL A 78 -11.68 8.52 -7.09
CA VAL A 78 -11.35 7.95 -5.78
C VAL A 78 -12.13 8.67 -4.69
N LEU A 79 -12.76 7.91 -3.80
CA LEU A 79 -13.26 8.40 -2.53
C LEU A 79 -12.29 7.96 -1.44
N TRP A 80 -11.83 8.90 -0.63
CA TRP A 80 -10.91 8.69 0.48
C TRP A 80 -11.61 8.97 1.79
N PHE A 81 -11.87 7.95 2.60
CA PHE A 81 -12.42 8.06 3.94
C PHE A 81 -11.36 7.90 5.04
N ASP A 82 -11.72 8.27 6.26
CA ASP A 82 -10.87 8.15 7.42
C ASP A 82 -11.04 6.79 8.14
N PHE A 83 -10.16 6.52 9.10
CA PHE A 83 -10.16 5.28 9.86
C PHE A 83 -9.76 5.51 11.33
N LYS A 84 -10.12 4.56 12.17
CA LYS A 84 -9.71 4.50 13.58
C LYS A 84 -8.82 3.30 13.86
N PHE A 85 -7.96 3.45 14.86
CA PHE A 85 -7.13 2.33 15.34
C PHE A 85 -7.83 1.58 16.46
N LEU A 86 -7.82 0.25 16.37
CA LEU A 86 -8.18 -0.65 17.45
C LEU A 86 -6.93 -1.39 17.95
N TYR A 87 -6.52 -1.10 19.19
CA TYR A 87 -5.36 -1.72 19.81
C TYR A 87 -5.79 -2.87 20.72
N GLU A 88 -5.31 -4.08 20.47
CA GLU A 88 -5.53 -5.24 21.34
C GLU A 88 -4.60 -5.25 22.57
N ALA A 89 -3.50 -4.50 22.52
CA ALA A 89 -2.54 -4.32 23.60
C ALA A 89 -2.45 -2.86 24.04
N LYS A 90 -1.29 -2.39 24.46
CA LYS A 90 -1.07 -1.00 24.90
C LYS A 90 -1.52 0.00 23.83
N ARG A 91 -2.47 0.86 24.19
CA ARG A 91 -2.98 1.93 23.34
C ARG A 91 -1.85 2.93 23.01
N LYS A 92 -1.66 3.19 21.71
CA LYS A 92 -0.84 4.29 21.21
C LYS A 92 -1.77 5.39 20.73
N ASN A 93 -1.37 6.65 20.86
CA ASN A 93 -2.16 7.78 20.38
C ASN A 93 -1.78 8.11 18.93
N ASN A 94 -1.89 7.11 18.03
CA ASN A 94 -1.65 7.34 16.61
C ASN A 94 -2.84 8.08 16.00
N LYS A 95 -2.56 8.97 15.08
CA LYS A 95 -3.55 9.68 14.28
C LYS A 95 -3.59 9.08 12.87
N SER A 96 -4.73 9.20 12.23
CA SER A 96 -4.90 8.77 10.85
C SER A 96 -4.09 9.63 9.88
N GLN A 97 -3.92 9.15 8.67
CA GLN A 97 -3.27 9.92 7.61
C GLN A 97 -4.08 11.18 7.27
N MET A 98 -5.40 11.07 7.19
CA MET A 98 -6.31 12.19 6.90
C MET A 98 -6.17 13.31 7.93
N PHE A 99 -5.99 12.97 9.22
CA PHE A 99 -5.69 13.95 10.27
C PHE A 99 -4.41 14.74 9.99
N TYR A 100 -3.33 14.07 9.54
CA TYR A 100 -2.07 14.76 9.22
C TYR A 100 -2.19 15.67 8.01
N PHE A 101 -3.01 15.30 7.02
CA PHE A 101 -3.35 16.16 5.90
C PHE A 101 -4.24 17.35 6.32
N GLY A 102 -4.89 17.26 7.48
CA GLY A 102 -5.75 18.31 8.01
C GLY A 102 -7.08 18.44 7.27
N TYR A 103 -7.57 17.35 6.71
CA TYR A 103 -8.91 17.29 6.14
C TYR A 103 -9.92 16.95 7.24
N ASN A 104 -10.86 17.84 7.47
CA ASN A 104 -11.91 17.74 8.50
C ASN A 104 -13.33 17.97 7.95
N GLU A 105 -13.45 18.28 6.66
CA GLU A 105 -14.72 18.53 5.97
C GLU A 105 -14.78 17.73 4.66
N GLU A 106 -16.00 17.35 4.27
CA GLU A 106 -16.25 16.70 2.98
C GLU A 106 -15.98 17.68 1.84
N LYS A 107 -15.22 17.24 0.86
CA LYS A 107 -14.99 18.01 -0.36
C LYS A 107 -14.39 17.18 -1.48
N ILE A 108 -14.56 17.67 -2.71
CA ILE A 108 -13.82 17.16 -3.86
C ILE A 108 -12.55 17.98 -4.01
N ILE A 109 -11.42 17.28 -4.15
CA ILE A 109 -10.11 17.88 -4.43
C ILE A 109 -9.55 17.30 -5.73
N THR A 110 -8.62 18.01 -6.33
CA THR A 110 -7.82 17.53 -7.44
C THR A 110 -6.53 16.86 -6.95
N SER A 111 -5.87 16.08 -7.83
CA SER A 111 -4.54 15.55 -7.56
C SER A 111 -3.49 16.65 -7.30
N VAL A 112 -3.67 17.84 -7.87
CA VAL A 112 -2.80 18.99 -7.60
C VAL A 112 -2.96 19.47 -6.16
N GLU A 113 -4.21 19.72 -5.73
CA GLU A 113 -4.53 20.16 -4.36
C GLU A 113 -4.08 19.14 -3.31
N TRP A 114 -4.24 17.83 -3.58
CA TRP A 114 -3.72 16.78 -2.72
C TRP A 114 -2.21 16.88 -2.54
N LEU A 115 -1.47 17.06 -3.65
CA LEU A 115 -0.02 17.12 -3.63
C LEU A 115 0.49 18.42 -2.96
N GLU A 116 -0.14 19.55 -3.24
CA GLU A 116 0.16 20.83 -2.57
C GLU A 116 -0.06 20.71 -1.07
N ARG A 117 -1.15 20.09 -0.64
CA ARG A 117 -1.43 19.83 0.76
C ARG A 117 -0.37 18.91 1.39
N ALA A 118 0.09 17.87 0.68
CA ALA A 118 1.19 17.03 1.15
C ALA A 118 2.48 17.83 1.35
N LYS A 119 2.80 18.74 0.42
CA LYS A 119 3.98 19.63 0.51
C LYS A 119 3.85 20.60 1.69
N GLU A 120 2.74 21.29 1.82
CA GLU A 120 2.46 22.23 2.92
C GLU A 120 2.59 21.60 4.30
N ARG A 121 2.13 20.35 4.43
CA ARG A 121 2.18 19.58 5.67
C ARG A 121 3.49 18.82 5.90
N GLY A 122 4.42 18.86 4.94
CA GLY A 122 5.68 18.12 5.00
C GLY A 122 5.51 16.60 5.03
N LEU A 123 4.49 16.09 4.34
CA LEU A 123 4.13 14.67 4.32
C LEU A 123 4.77 13.99 3.11
N PHE A 124 5.90 13.35 3.31
CA PHE A 124 6.68 12.67 2.27
C PHE A 124 6.29 11.20 2.05
N TYR A 125 5.28 10.72 2.75
CA TYR A 125 4.69 9.39 2.63
C TYR A 125 3.20 9.52 2.46
N PHE A 126 2.68 8.73 1.56
CA PHE A 126 1.26 8.55 1.38
C PHE A 126 1.00 7.09 1.05
N TRP A 127 0.02 6.50 1.69
CA TRP A 127 -0.41 5.14 1.44
C TRP A 127 -1.93 5.12 1.26
N PHE A 128 -2.38 4.30 0.33
CA PHE A 128 -3.80 4.14 0.08
C PHE A 128 -4.05 2.76 -0.52
N ALA A 129 -4.98 2.01 0.09
CA ALA A 129 -5.57 0.82 -0.44
C ALA A 129 -6.97 0.64 0.16
N TRP A 130 -7.04 0.30 1.45
CA TRP A 130 -8.26 -0.01 2.20
C TRP A 130 -9.00 1.23 2.74
N GLN A 131 -8.45 2.42 2.59
CA GLN A 131 -9.00 3.68 3.13
C GLN A 131 -9.99 4.36 2.16
N GLY A 132 -10.65 3.64 1.28
CA GLY A 132 -11.56 4.29 0.34
C GLY A 132 -12.08 3.39 -0.75
N MET A 133 -12.82 4.01 -1.65
CA MET A 133 -13.47 3.37 -2.79
C MET A 133 -12.89 3.95 -4.09
N ILE A 134 -12.71 3.10 -5.09
CA ILE A 134 -12.09 3.49 -6.37
C ILE A 134 -13.06 3.18 -7.50
N ASN A 135 -13.23 4.11 -8.44
CA ASN A 135 -13.91 3.85 -9.69
C ASN A 135 -13.16 2.79 -10.49
N PHE A 136 -13.80 1.66 -10.76
CA PHE A 136 -13.12 0.51 -11.37
C PHE A 136 -12.75 0.77 -12.84
N THR A 137 -13.57 1.50 -13.57
CA THR A 137 -13.25 1.90 -14.94
C THR A 137 -12.03 2.82 -14.99
N PHE A 138 -11.96 3.80 -14.08
CA PHE A 138 -10.76 4.62 -13.91
C PHE A 138 -9.52 3.76 -13.63
N LEU A 139 -9.59 2.86 -12.63
CA LEU A 139 -8.47 1.99 -12.27
C LEU A 139 -7.99 1.12 -13.44
N LYS A 140 -8.91 0.57 -14.23
CA LYS A 140 -8.58 -0.18 -15.46
C LYS A 140 -7.86 0.69 -16.48
N ASN A 141 -8.35 1.91 -16.69
CA ASN A 141 -7.81 2.83 -17.71
C ASN A 141 -6.37 3.26 -17.39
N ILE A 142 -6.06 3.55 -16.12
CA ILE A 142 -4.70 3.91 -15.69
C ILE A 142 -3.76 2.70 -15.61
N LYS A 143 -4.29 1.47 -15.69
CA LYS A 143 -3.53 0.20 -15.61
C LYS A 143 -2.64 0.09 -14.38
N LEU A 144 -2.99 0.78 -13.29
CA LEU A 144 -2.26 0.73 -12.03
C LEU A 144 -2.51 -0.60 -11.32
N LYS A 145 -1.44 -1.22 -10.84
CA LYS A 145 -1.48 -2.50 -10.12
C LYS A 145 -0.59 -2.41 -8.88
N PHE A 146 -0.89 -3.22 -7.88
CA PHE A 146 0.04 -3.45 -6.78
C PHE A 146 1.30 -4.16 -7.28
N ILE A 147 2.45 -3.77 -6.76
CA ILE A 147 3.71 -4.46 -7.06
C ILE A 147 3.71 -5.78 -6.28
N LYS A 148 3.87 -6.88 -6.99
CA LYS A 148 3.84 -8.21 -6.38
C LYS A 148 5.04 -8.45 -5.46
N GLY A 149 4.77 -8.88 -4.23
CA GLY A 149 5.78 -9.34 -3.29
C GLY A 149 6.64 -8.24 -2.66
N VAL A 150 6.19 -6.99 -2.71
CA VAL A 150 6.83 -5.88 -1.98
C VAL A 150 6.13 -5.61 -0.66
N PHE A 151 6.87 -5.04 0.26
CA PHE A 151 6.37 -4.42 1.49
C PHE A 151 6.04 -2.96 1.20
N ALA A 152 4.97 -2.42 1.79
CA ALA A 152 4.47 -1.05 1.54
C ALA A 152 4.02 -0.82 0.07
N GLU A 153 3.38 -1.83 -0.51
CA GLU A 153 2.74 -1.76 -1.83
C GLU A 153 1.67 -0.68 -1.91
N ASP A 154 1.01 -0.39 -0.79
CA ASP A 154 0.03 0.67 -0.59
C ASP A 154 0.63 2.08 -0.77
N CYS A 155 1.91 2.26 -0.45
CA CYS A 155 2.61 3.51 -0.68
C CYS A 155 2.80 3.79 -2.19
N HIS A 156 3.26 2.78 -2.95
CA HIS A 156 3.36 2.91 -4.41
C HIS A 156 2.00 3.15 -5.04
N PHE A 157 1.04 2.28 -4.71
CA PHE A 157 -0.30 2.31 -5.26
C PHE A 157 -1.00 3.63 -4.94
N GLY A 158 -0.97 4.06 -3.69
CA GLY A 158 -1.64 5.27 -3.23
C GLY A 158 -1.10 6.54 -3.87
N VAL A 159 0.22 6.72 -3.90
CA VAL A 159 0.82 7.91 -4.52
C VAL A 159 0.48 8.00 -6.00
N LEU A 160 0.59 6.90 -6.77
CA LEU A 160 0.30 6.92 -8.19
C LEU A 160 -1.20 7.01 -8.48
N LEU A 161 -2.06 6.34 -7.69
CA LEU A 161 -3.51 6.45 -7.80
C LEU A 161 -3.95 7.91 -7.67
N PHE A 162 -3.49 8.60 -6.62
CA PHE A 162 -3.88 9.99 -6.37
C PHE A 162 -3.27 10.96 -7.39
N ALA A 163 -2.03 10.74 -7.81
CA ALA A 163 -1.40 11.54 -8.85
C ALA A 163 -2.12 11.43 -10.21
N LEU A 164 -2.66 10.25 -10.52
CA LEU A 164 -3.36 9.96 -11.77
C LEU A 164 -4.85 10.34 -11.73
N SER A 165 -5.42 10.51 -10.54
CA SER A 165 -6.82 10.91 -10.37
C SER A 165 -7.07 12.34 -10.86
N LYS A 166 -8.26 12.57 -11.38
CA LYS A 166 -8.76 13.92 -11.69
C LYS A 166 -9.48 14.51 -10.48
N ASN A 167 -10.43 13.76 -9.94
CA ASN A 167 -11.28 14.16 -8.82
C ASN A 167 -11.17 13.13 -7.71
N ILE A 168 -10.90 13.59 -6.48
CA ILE A 168 -10.80 12.80 -5.27
C ILE A 168 -11.81 13.34 -4.26
N TYR A 169 -12.76 12.51 -3.82
CA TYR A 169 -13.68 12.88 -2.77
C TYR A 169 -13.04 12.60 -1.41
N VAL A 170 -12.80 13.63 -0.64
CA VAL A 170 -12.34 13.53 0.74
C VAL A 170 -13.54 13.40 1.66
N PHE A 171 -13.61 12.30 2.41
CA PHE A 171 -14.71 12.00 3.32
C PHE A 171 -14.15 11.74 4.74
N PRO A 172 -14.04 12.74 5.61
CA PRO A 172 -13.40 12.63 6.92
C PRO A 172 -14.27 11.91 7.96
N LYS A 173 -14.89 10.81 7.55
CA LYS A 173 -15.67 9.91 8.41
C LYS A 173 -14.93 8.59 8.56
N GLN A 174 -14.87 8.08 9.80
CA GLN A 174 -14.14 6.87 10.13
C GLN A 174 -14.97 5.63 9.80
N PHE A 175 -14.80 5.10 8.60
CA PHE A 175 -15.51 3.90 8.14
C PHE A 175 -14.74 2.61 8.29
N TYR A 176 -13.45 2.70 8.58
CA TYR A 176 -12.59 1.53 8.68
C TYR A 176 -11.97 1.44 10.08
N THR A 177 -11.94 0.25 10.63
CA THR A 177 -11.27 -0.03 11.90
C THR A 177 -10.04 -0.88 11.64
N TYR A 178 -8.87 -0.24 11.77
CA TYR A 178 -7.57 -0.87 11.61
C TYR A 178 -7.14 -1.52 12.92
N ARG A 179 -7.07 -2.87 12.93
CA ARG A 179 -6.69 -3.63 14.12
C ARG A 179 -5.18 -3.77 14.24
N ILE A 180 -4.65 -3.38 15.40
CA ILE A 180 -3.25 -3.57 15.75
C ILE A 180 -3.15 -4.71 16.77
N ARG A 181 -2.82 -5.89 16.26
CA ARG A 181 -2.61 -7.11 17.06
C ARG A 181 -1.16 -7.17 17.56
N GLU A 182 -0.94 -7.93 18.60
CA GLU A 182 0.41 -8.15 19.16
C GLU A 182 1.38 -8.72 18.11
N LEU A 183 0.91 -9.64 17.27
CA LEU A 183 1.69 -10.29 16.20
C LEU A 183 1.53 -9.65 14.81
N SER A 184 0.98 -8.44 14.73
CA SER A 184 0.84 -7.73 13.45
C SER A 184 2.20 -7.51 12.78
N LEU A 185 2.22 -7.55 11.45
CA LEU A 185 3.39 -7.20 10.62
C LEU A 185 3.95 -5.82 10.95
N MET A 186 3.08 -4.90 11.37
CA MET A 186 3.44 -3.54 11.77
C MET A 186 3.93 -3.43 13.22
N ASN A 187 3.83 -4.49 14.02
CA ASN A 187 4.33 -4.51 15.39
C ASN A 187 5.78 -5.00 15.43
N PHE A 188 6.73 -4.06 15.46
CA PHE A 188 8.17 -4.32 15.40
C PHE A 188 8.79 -4.75 16.74
N THR A 189 7.99 -5.04 17.78
CA THR A 189 8.49 -5.30 19.12
C THR A 189 8.95 -6.75 19.35
N HIS A 190 8.66 -7.68 18.42
CA HIS A 190 9.01 -9.09 18.57
C HIS A 190 10.50 -9.35 18.30
N LYS A 191 11.18 -9.91 19.30
CA LYS A 191 12.62 -10.23 19.26
C LYS A 191 12.98 -11.37 18.30
N LYS A 192 12.05 -12.26 17.96
CA LYS A 192 12.29 -13.38 17.03
C LYS A 192 11.14 -13.48 16.02
N TRP A 193 11.46 -13.24 14.78
CA TRP A 193 10.58 -13.46 13.64
C TRP A 193 10.81 -14.86 13.07
N VAL A 194 9.74 -15.63 12.90
CA VAL A 194 9.83 -16.95 12.26
C VAL A 194 9.36 -16.78 10.81
N ILE A 195 10.23 -17.11 9.87
CA ILE A 195 9.89 -17.12 8.45
C ILE A 195 9.13 -18.41 8.16
N HIS A 196 7.86 -18.25 7.80
CA HIS A 196 7.03 -19.40 7.44
C HIS A 196 7.58 -20.08 6.17
N PRO A 197 7.63 -21.44 6.11
CA PRO A 197 8.21 -22.17 4.97
C PRO A 197 7.61 -21.80 3.61
N ASN A 198 6.32 -21.48 3.56
CA ASN A 198 5.59 -21.11 2.34
C ASN A 198 5.59 -19.60 2.06
N SER A 199 6.27 -18.82 2.90
CA SER A 199 6.38 -17.36 2.74
C SER A 199 7.31 -17.01 1.57
N TYR A 200 7.01 -15.90 0.89
CA TYR A 200 7.93 -15.30 -0.08
C TYR A 200 9.33 -15.06 0.52
N LEU A 201 9.39 -14.66 1.80
CA LEU A 201 10.65 -14.41 2.51
C LEU A 201 11.57 -15.64 2.52
N LYS A 202 11.02 -16.86 2.47
CA LYS A 202 11.83 -18.06 2.42
C LYS A 202 12.68 -18.16 1.16
N LYS A 203 12.20 -17.62 0.05
CA LYS A 203 12.93 -17.62 -1.24
C LYS A 203 14.16 -16.69 -1.23
N ILE A 204 14.17 -15.70 -0.35
CA ILE A 204 15.26 -14.72 -0.21
C ILE A 204 16.04 -14.88 1.12
N ASP A 205 15.79 -15.96 1.86
CA ASP A 205 16.40 -16.23 3.17
C ASP A 205 17.80 -16.86 3.01
N VAL A 206 18.71 -16.06 2.45
CA VAL A 206 20.14 -16.42 2.31
C VAL A 206 20.96 -16.02 3.54
N PHE A 207 20.41 -15.18 4.39
CA PHE A 207 21.12 -14.58 5.52
C PHE A 207 21.15 -15.48 6.78
N LYS A 208 20.36 -16.55 6.81
CA LYS A 208 20.17 -17.43 7.99
C LYS A 208 19.78 -16.67 9.27
N ASN A 209 19.22 -15.49 9.11
CA ASN A 209 18.77 -14.57 10.15
C ASN A 209 17.47 -13.90 9.71
N SER A 210 16.38 -14.21 10.37
CA SER A 210 15.04 -13.75 9.96
C SER A 210 14.88 -12.23 9.98
N ASN A 211 15.54 -11.54 10.91
CA ASN A 211 15.52 -10.08 10.97
C ASN A 211 16.28 -9.46 9.79
N MET A 212 17.42 -10.06 9.42
CA MET A 212 18.21 -9.63 8.27
C MET A 212 17.43 -9.87 6.96
N THR A 213 16.83 -11.05 6.80
CA THR A 213 15.99 -11.38 5.65
C THR A 213 14.83 -10.39 5.51
N ARG A 214 14.15 -10.06 6.62
CA ARG A 214 13.08 -9.05 6.63
C ARG A 214 13.59 -7.66 6.27
N SER A 215 14.71 -7.22 6.84
CA SER A 215 15.30 -5.92 6.52
C SER A 215 15.73 -5.83 5.05
N TYR A 216 16.26 -6.92 4.51
CA TYR A 216 16.56 -7.03 3.09
C TYR A 216 15.30 -6.92 2.24
N HIS A 217 14.24 -7.65 2.58
CA HIS A 217 12.95 -7.58 1.89
C HIS A 217 12.36 -6.17 1.92
N GLU A 218 12.32 -5.53 3.09
CA GLU A 218 11.85 -4.13 3.22
C GLU A 218 12.66 -3.19 2.30
N THR A 219 13.97 -3.32 2.32
CA THR A 219 14.85 -2.46 1.53
C THR A 219 14.71 -2.69 0.03
N THR A 220 14.60 -3.95 -0.41
CA THR A 220 14.38 -4.28 -1.82
C THR A 220 12.98 -3.91 -2.29
N SER A 221 12.00 -3.90 -1.41
CA SER A 221 10.66 -3.37 -1.70
C SER A 221 10.72 -1.87 -2.01
N TRP A 222 11.43 -1.10 -1.17
CA TRP A 222 11.64 0.32 -1.46
C TRP A 222 12.42 0.56 -2.75
N MET A 223 13.35 -0.33 -3.13
CA MET A 223 14.03 -0.27 -4.41
C MET A 223 13.05 -0.45 -5.57
N GLN A 224 12.17 -1.44 -5.50
CA GLN A 224 11.18 -1.69 -6.54
C GLN A 224 10.18 -0.52 -6.66
N ILE A 225 9.73 0.03 -5.54
CA ILE A 225 8.87 1.22 -5.51
C ILE A 225 9.59 2.42 -6.13
N ALA A 226 10.89 2.63 -5.82
CA ALA A 226 11.69 3.70 -6.42
C ALA A 226 11.76 3.57 -7.94
N LEU A 227 11.98 2.37 -8.45
CA LEU A 227 12.05 2.11 -9.89
C LEU A 227 10.71 2.39 -10.59
N GLU A 228 9.58 2.03 -9.98
CA GLU A 228 8.26 2.35 -10.53
C GLU A 228 7.97 3.87 -10.49
N PHE A 229 8.34 4.56 -9.41
CA PHE A 229 8.23 6.03 -9.36
C PHE A 229 9.11 6.69 -10.43
N ILE A 230 10.33 6.20 -10.66
CA ILE A 230 11.21 6.70 -11.74
C ILE A 230 10.53 6.53 -13.11
N LYS A 231 9.92 5.37 -13.39
CA LYS A 231 9.16 5.17 -14.63
C LYS A 231 8.04 6.22 -14.78
N PHE A 232 7.26 6.44 -13.72
CA PHE A 232 6.21 7.45 -13.73
C PHE A 232 6.79 8.86 -13.94
N THR A 233 7.87 9.22 -13.26
CA THR A 233 8.48 10.55 -13.36
C THR A 233 9.15 10.82 -14.71
N ASN A 234 9.45 9.79 -15.47
CA ASN A 234 9.94 9.89 -16.85
C ASN A 234 8.80 9.94 -17.89
N SER A 235 7.54 9.83 -17.44
CA SER A 235 6.37 9.99 -18.31
C SER A 235 6.08 11.47 -18.56
N LYS A 236 5.20 11.74 -19.55
CA LYS A 236 4.70 13.10 -19.84
C LYS A 236 3.52 13.52 -18.94
N HIS A 237 3.29 12.83 -17.84
CA HIS A 237 2.19 13.17 -16.95
C HIS A 237 2.43 14.51 -16.24
N ARG A 238 1.38 15.32 -16.08
CA ARG A 238 1.47 16.69 -15.51
C ARG A 238 2.11 16.76 -14.13
N LEU A 239 1.95 15.72 -13.30
CA LEU A 239 2.51 15.65 -11.95
C LEU A 239 3.83 14.84 -11.85
N SER A 240 4.43 14.46 -12.99
CA SER A 240 5.67 13.69 -13.00
C SER A 240 6.79 14.38 -12.24
N ASN A 241 6.97 15.68 -12.48
CA ASN A 241 8.03 16.45 -11.86
C ASN A 241 7.80 16.65 -10.34
N GLU A 242 6.57 16.88 -9.94
CA GLU A 242 6.17 17.07 -8.55
C GLU A 242 6.34 15.80 -7.73
N VAL A 243 5.94 14.65 -8.27
CA VAL A 243 6.17 13.33 -7.64
C VAL A 243 7.68 13.05 -7.54
N LYS A 244 8.46 13.39 -8.59
CA LYS A 244 9.91 13.28 -8.61
C LYS A 244 10.56 14.09 -7.50
N GLN A 245 10.08 15.30 -7.25
CA GLN A 245 10.66 16.20 -6.25
C GLN A 245 10.23 15.88 -4.83
N HIS A 246 8.99 15.44 -4.63
CA HIS A 246 8.40 15.32 -3.30
C HIS A 246 8.50 13.91 -2.72
N PHE A 247 8.05 12.87 -3.42
CA PHE A 247 7.98 11.51 -2.89
C PHE A 247 9.22 10.66 -3.23
N LEU A 248 9.75 10.77 -4.44
CA LEU A 248 10.82 9.90 -4.92
C LEU A 248 12.09 9.95 -4.06
N PRO A 249 12.57 11.11 -3.57
CA PRO A 249 13.81 11.18 -2.78
C PRO A 249 13.77 10.35 -1.50
N VAL A 250 12.63 10.34 -0.81
CA VAL A 250 12.46 9.59 0.44
C VAL A 250 12.47 8.08 0.18
N VAL A 251 11.81 7.64 -0.87
CA VAL A 251 11.81 6.24 -1.32
C VAL A 251 13.21 5.81 -1.73
N CYS A 252 13.93 6.64 -2.51
CA CYS A 252 15.33 6.39 -2.90
C CYS A 252 16.25 6.27 -1.69
N ASN A 253 16.10 7.13 -0.69
CA ASN A 253 16.89 7.03 0.54
C ASN A 253 16.71 5.70 1.26
N LYS A 254 15.49 5.19 1.36
CA LYS A 254 15.21 3.87 1.93
C LYS A 254 15.80 2.74 1.09
N ALA A 255 15.68 2.82 -0.23
CA ALA A 255 16.23 1.85 -1.17
C ALA A 255 17.76 1.78 -1.13
N LEU A 256 18.44 2.91 -0.89
CA LEU A 256 19.91 2.96 -0.82
C LEU A 256 20.52 2.18 0.34
N ILE A 257 19.75 1.84 1.36
CA ILE A 257 20.17 0.94 2.45
C ILE A 257 20.63 -0.41 1.89
N LEU A 258 20.14 -0.81 0.71
CA LEU A 258 20.52 -2.05 0.02
C LEU A 258 22.03 -2.20 -0.20
N LYS A 259 22.77 -1.09 -0.30
CA LYS A 259 24.24 -1.10 -0.43
C LYS A 259 24.95 -1.84 0.71
N ASN A 260 24.33 -1.89 1.88
CA ASN A 260 24.93 -2.39 3.10
C ASN A 260 24.75 -3.89 3.31
N PHE A 261 23.99 -4.55 2.46
CA PHE A 261 23.84 -5.98 2.50
C PHE A 261 24.99 -6.64 1.72
N ASP A 262 25.63 -7.64 2.29
CA ASP A 262 26.70 -8.39 1.63
C ASP A 262 26.15 -9.26 0.49
N GLN A 263 24.97 -9.82 0.70
CA GLN A 263 24.26 -10.66 -0.27
C GLN A 263 23.09 -9.91 -0.89
N ASP A 264 22.79 -10.19 -2.16
CA ASP A 264 21.70 -9.58 -2.92
C ASP A 264 21.02 -10.61 -3.83
N PRO A 265 20.22 -11.54 -3.24
CA PRO A 265 19.58 -12.61 -4.00
C PRO A 265 18.59 -12.12 -5.06
N LEU A 266 18.08 -10.89 -4.96
CA LEU A 266 17.20 -10.29 -5.97
C LEU A 266 17.96 -9.47 -7.03
N CYS A 267 19.30 -9.37 -6.93
CA CYS A 267 20.14 -8.63 -7.87
C CYS A 267 19.72 -7.15 -8.10
N LEU A 268 19.19 -6.50 -7.06
CA LEU A 268 18.69 -5.12 -7.15
C LEU A 268 19.74 -4.07 -6.76
N LYS A 269 20.84 -4.46 -6.14
CA LYS A 269 21.92 -3.57 -5.69
C LYS A 269 22.53 -2.75 -6.83
N LYS A 270 22.54 -3.28 -8.05
CA LYS A 270 23.03 -2.62 -9.26
C LYS A 270 22.35 -1.27 -9.51
N TYR A 271 21.06 -1.12 -9.17
CA TYR A 271 20.31 0.12 -9.37
C TYR A 271 20.63 1.22 -8.34
N THR A 272 21.36 0.91 -7.27
CA THR A 272 21.66 1.90 -6.23
C THR A 272 22.50 3.07 -6.70
N LYS A 273 23.28 2.91 -7.78
CA LYS A 273 24.09 3.99 -8.36
C LYS A 273 23.19 5.09 -8.94
N ASP A 274 22.13 4.69 -9.64
CA ASP A 274 21.24 5.58 -10.37
C ASP A 274 20.32 6.38 -9.44
N LEU A 275 20.07 5.85 -8.22
CA LEU A 275 19.20 6.54 -7.26
C LEU A 275 19.80 7.77 -6.62
N LYS A 276 21.15 7.92 -6.64
CA LYS A 276 21.82 9.04 -5.97
C LYS A 276 21.41 10.40 -6.51
N ILE A 277 21.12 10.50 -7.80
CA ILE A 277 20.74 11.77 -8.45
C ILE A 277 19.40 12.33 -7.92
N TYR A 278 18.55 11.47 -7.36
CA TYR A 278 17.24 11.87 -6.84
C TYR A 278 17.27 12.36 -5.39
N ILE A 279 18.43 12.29 -4.72
CA ILE A 279 18.56 12.58 -3.29
C ILE A 279 19.32 13.87 -3.03
N GLN A 280 20.07 14.37 -4.00
CA GLN A 280 21.10 15.38 -3.81
C GLN A 280 20.63 16.73 -3.26
N ASN A 281 19.30 17.00 -3.21
CA ASN A 281 18.77 18.32 -2.87
C ASN A 281 17.67 18.31 -1.79
N GLN A 282 17.54 17.25 -0.99
CA GLN A 282 16.45 17.18 0.00
C GLN A 282 16.96 17.39 1.44
N PRO A 283 16.36 18.31 2.21
CA PRO A 283 16.54 18.36 3.64
C PRO A 283 15.83 17.16 4.28
N LEU A 284 16.54 16.04 4.42
CA LEU A 284 16.05 14.99 5.32
C LEU A 284 15.92 15.59 6.70
N GLY A 285 14.73 15.53 7.28
CA GLY A 285 14.51 15.94 8.66
C GLY A 285 15.49 15.23 9.57
N ALA A 286 15.99 15.89 10.59
CA ALA A 286 16.98 15.34 11.53
C ALA A 286 16.56 13.97 12.10
N VAL A 287 15.25 13.76 12.28
CA VAL A 287 14.65 12.51 12.78
C VAL A 287 14.82 11.34 11.80
N ASP A 288 14.71 11.58 10.50
CA ASP A 288 14.88 10.52 9.49
C ASP A 288 16.35 10.16 9.32
N ARG A 289 17.27 11.11 9.43
CA ARG A 289 18.72 10.85 9.47
C ARG A 289 19.12 10.02 10.68
N VAL A 290 18.57 10.32 11.84
CA VAL A 290 18.82 9.57 13.08
C VAL A 290 18.25 8.15 12.99
N LYS A 291 17.02 7.98 12.51
CA LYS A 291 16.40 6.66 12.31
C LYS A 291 17.17 5.81 11.29
N GLN A 292 17.63 6.40 10.19
CA GLN A 292 18.49 5.71 9.21
C GLN A 292 19.82 5.31 9.83
N TYR A 293 20.46 6.17 10.62
CA TYR A 293 21.72 5.89 11.29
C TYR A 293 21.60 4.74 12.32
N PHE A 294 20.51 4.71 13.10
CA PHE A 294 20.25 3.62 14.05
C PHE A 294 19.93 2.29 13.36
N ARG A 295 19.12 2.28 12.28
CA ARG A 295 18.90 1.08 11.45
C ARG A 295 20.22 0.58 10.85
N PHE A 296 21.08 1.48 10.42
CA PHE A 296 22.39 1.16 9.89
C PHE A 296 23.33 0.50 10.93
N ARG A 297 23.35 1.00 12.16
CA ARG A 297 24.11 0.39 13.25
C ARG A 297 23.60 -1.00 13.61
N VAL A 298 22.31 -1.20 13.66
CA VAL A 298 21.73 -2.52 13.95
C VAL A 298 22.11 -3.53 12.87
N ILE A 299 22.08 -3.18 11.59
CA ILE A 299 22.51 -4.07 10.50
C ILE A 299 24.02 -4.37 10.61
N LYS A 300 24.86 -3.37 10.87
CA LYS A 300 26.31 -3.54 11.06
C LYS A 300 26.64 -4.36 12.32
N GLN A 301 25.88 -4.24 13.40
CA GLN A 301 26.11 -4.98 14.63
C GLN A 301 25.71 -6.45 14.47
N ILE A 302 24.59 -6.74 13.80
CA ILE A 302 24.16 -8.09 13.47
C ILE A 302 25.15 -8.80 12.51
N SER A 303 25.88 -8.05 11.66
CA SER A 303 26.91 -8.61 10.76
C SER A 303 28.28 -8.81 11.44
N LYS A 304 28.52 -8.21 12.63
CA LYS A 304 29.76 -8.38 13.39
C LYS A 304 29.69 -9.46 14.45
N ASP A 305 28.48 -9.85 14.86
CA ASP A 305 28.24 -10.92 15.84
C ASP A 305 28.15 -12.31 15.15
N LYS A 306 28.75 -12.42 13.98
CA LYS A 306 29.11 -13.63 13.24
C LYS A 306 30.64 -13.71 13.18
#